data_4e75ca464583bf2ae0bc44586d417934
#
_entry.id   4e75ca464583bf2ae0bc44586d417934
#
_cell.length_a   1.000
_cell.length_b   1.000
_cell.length_c   1.000
_cell.angle_alpha   90.00
_cell.angle_beta   90.00
_cell.angle_gamma   90.00
#
_symmetry.space_group_name_H-M   'P 1'
#
loop_
_entity.id
_entity.type
_entity.pdbx_description
1 polymer ?
#
loop_
_entity_poly.entity_id
_entity_poly.type
_entity_poly.pdbx_seq_one_letter_code
_entity_poly.pdbx_strand_id
1 'polypeptide(L)'
;MEQRKQASRAAVICYGFGDLASQFVWTFVGSYLTIFYTDIVGFAPIVVSAIMMGARIWDAVNDPMMGAVAERTRGRFGRFRPYIAFGCPLLAIFAVLTFTNPFGGNSTASIIWATFTYVAAGMLYTLVNIPYGALAGVMTEDADQRNKINTSRNIGMNLGMVIVNALSAGLALRFSTAGAAVADGKGYMTTAIIYGLVSIPLFLFVFATSKENVQPVGEPQKFSFTGTINNLVKNKYLMIVTLVMALQMTAFMGRIAVTAYYVIYCLGSFTMIGLVMTIPSLGGIIGSLFVPYFAKRFGKRNVLIGSMIIQGIGLLIIYAAPFDHMNMVLAGCWIFGLFNVGFPMTLSMVSDSVDYMELKTGIRTDGTAYATYGLATKLGNAIGGSAGVLILGLFGYVANAEQTAEALKGINMVVNLIPALLFFLAAAACFLWKMSDEDAEEIRKQLREKHSKAE
;
A
#
# COMPACT_ATOMS: atom_id res chain seq x y z
N MET A 1 24.40 21.20 -27.79
CA MET A 1 23.25 20.71 -27.00
C MET A 1 23.34 19.21 -26.98
N GLU A 2 23.81 18.60 -25.91
CA GLU A 2 23.74 17.16 -25.75
C GLU A 2 22.28 16.73 -25.76
N GLN A 3 21.94 15.80 -26.63
CA GLN A 3 20.59 15.23 -26.66
C GLN A 3 20.32 14.53 -25.33
N ARG A 4 19.45 15.10 -24.50
CA ARG A 4 18.99 14.46 -23.26
C ARG A 4 18.49 13.06 -23.59
N LYS A 5 19.03 12.06 -22.91
CA LYS A 5 18.62 10.66 -23.11
C LYS A 5 17.17 10.49 -22.67
N GLN A 6 16.29 10.19 -23.62
CA GLN A 6 14.84 10.10 -23.42
C GLN A 6 14.37 8.66 -23.48
N ALA A 7 13.36 8.34 -22.68
CA ALA A 7 12.63 7.08 -22.78
C ALA A 7 11.67 7.11 -23.98
N SER A 8 11.47 5.97 -24.65
CA SER A 8 10.48 5.88 -25.72
C SER A 8 9.05 6.06 -25.19
N ARG A 9 8.11 6.53 -26.05
CA ARG A 9 6.70 6.67 -25.67
C ARG A 9 6.10 5.34 -25.19
N ALA A 10 6.45 4.23 -25.86
CA ALA A 10 6.04 2.90 -25.44
C ALA A 10 6.55 2.55 -24.03
N ALA A 11 7.81 2.85 -23.72
CA ALA A 11 8.36 2.62 -22.40
C ALA A 11 7.61 3.41 -21.31
N VAL A 12 7.25 4.68 -21.57
CA VAL A 12 6.51 5.51 -20.61
C VAL A 12 5.12 4.93 -20.34
N ILE A 13 4.41 4.47 -21.35
CA ILE A 13 3.05 3.90 -21.20
C ILE A 13 3.13 2.51 -20.56
N CYS A 14 3.98 1.63 -21.08
CA CYS A 14 4.09 0.25 -20.61
C CYS A 14 4.67 0.16 -19.19
N TYR A 15 5.31 1.22 -18.70
CA TYR A 15 5.86 1.23 -17.34
C TYR A 15 4.78 1.03 -16.27
N GLY A 16 3.58 1.56 -16.47
CA GLY A 16 2.44 1.35 -15.57
C GLY A 16 1.99 -0.12 -15.43
N PHE A 17 2.32 -0.97 -16.39
CA PHE A 17 2.02 -2.40 -16.31
C PHE A 17 2.76 -3.11 -15.17
N GLY A 18 3.88 -2.57 -14.69
CA GLY A 18 4.58 -3.13 -13.53
C GLY A 18 3.79 -2.96 -12.23
N ASP A 19 3.23 -1.77 -11.99
CA ASP A 19 2.35 -1.57 -10.83
C ASP A 19 1.02 -2.31 -11.00
N LEU A 20 0.45 -2.36 -12.21
CA LEU A 20 -0.72 -3.19 -12.51
C LEU A 20 -0.47 -4.67 -12.17
N ALA A 21 0.65 -5.23 -12.62
CA ALA A 21 1.05 -6.61 -12.33
C ALA A 21 1.27 -6.85 -10.83
N SER A 22 1.90 -5.89 -10.15
CA SER A 22 2.10 -5.94 -8.70
C SER A 22 0.77 -6.03 -7.94
N GLN A 23 -0.25 -5.28 -8.36
CA GLN A 23 -1.55 -5.29 -7.73
C GLN A 23 -2.30 -6.61 -7.91
N PHE A 24 -2.16 -7.29 -9.07
CA PHE A 24 -2.74 -8.61 -9.27
C PHE A 24 -2.30 -9.62 -8.20
N VAL A 25 -1.04 -9.53 -7.77
CA VAL A 25 -0.51 -10.40 -6.72
C VAL A 25 -0.82 -9.84 -5.33
N TRP A 26 -0.40 -8.60 -5.06
CA TRP A 26 -0.31 -8.08 -3.70
C TRP A 26 -1.66 -7.65 -3.12
N THR A 27 -2.55 -7.10 -3.94
CA THR A 27 -3.91 -6.75 -3.49
C THR A 27 -4.69 -8.02 -3.14
N PHE A 28 -4.56 -9.10 -3.93
CA PHE A 28 -5.22 -10.36 -3.64
C PHE A 28 -4.70 -10.99 -2.34
N VAL A 29 -3.38 -11.07 -2.18
CA VAL A 29 -2.76 -11.54 -0.93
C VAL A 29 -3.20 -10.68 0.26
N GLY A 30 -3.15 -9.36 0.15
CA GLY A 30 -3.51 -8.45 1.23
C GLY A 30 -4.97 -8.52 1.66
N SER A 31 -5.88 -8.84 0.74
CA SER A 31 -7.32 -8.86 0.99
C SER A 31 -7.86 -10.22 1.43
N TYR A 32 -7.24 -11.31 1.01
CA TYR A 32 -7.81 -12.65 1.17
C TYR A 32 -6.94 -13.63 1.95
N LEU A 33 -5.64 -13.37 2.13
CA LEU A 33 -4.76 -14.35 2.78
C LEU A 33 -5.11 -14.56 4.26
N THR A 34 -5.51 -13.52 4.97
CA THR A 34 -5.89 -13.61 6.37
C THR A 34 -7.08 -14.56 6.56
N ILE A 35 -8.13 -14.37 5.77
CA ILE A 35 -9.32 -15.23 5.83
C ILE A 35 -9.04 -16.64 5.31
N PHE A 36 -8.16 -16.81 4.34
CA PHE A 36 -7.71 -18.12 3.91
C PHE A 36 -7.02 -18.86 5.06
N TYR A 37 -6.15 -18.20 5.81
CA TYR A 37 -5.45 -18.84 6.93
C TYR A 37 -6.36 -19.17 8.10
N THR A 38 -7.34 -18.32 8.41
CA THR A 38 -8.29 -18.60 9.52
C THR A 38 -9.36 -19.61 9.11
N ASP A 39 -10.04 -19.41 7.97
CA ASP A 39 -11.27 -20.12 7.64
C ASP A 39 -11.04 -21.38 6.81
N ILE A 40 -9.98 -21.40 5.98
CA ILE A 40 -9.66 -22.57 5.16
C ILE A 40 -8.62 -23.47 5.84
N VAL A 41 -7.54 -22.89 6.36
CA VAL A 41 -6.48 -23.65 7.03
C VAL A 41 -6.85 -23.94 8.50
N GLY A 42 -7.61 -23.06 9.15
CA GLY A 42 -8.04 -23.20 10.54
C GLY A 42 -7.04 -22.69 11.57
N PHE A 43 -6.16 -21.74 11.19
CA PHE A 43 -5.24 -21.13 12.14
C PHE A 43 -5.96 -20.21 13.11
N ALA A 44 -5.55 -20.25 14.38
CA ALA A 44 -6.03 -19.28 15.35
C ALA A 44 -5.63 -17.84 14.94
N PRO A 45 -6.48 -16.82 15.18
CA PRO A 45 -6.20 -15.43 14.81
C PRO A 45 -4.86 -14.91 15.31
N ILE A 46 -4.41 -15.34 16.48
CA ILE A 46 -3.09 -14.94 17.04
C ILE A 46 -1.93 -15.49 16.20
N VAL A 47 -2.05 -16.70 15.65
CA VAL A 47 -1.02 -17.29 14.78
C VAL A 47 -0.95 -16.54 13.46
N VAL A 48 -2.11 -16.22 12.85
CA VAL A 48 -2.18 -15.44 11.62
C VAL A 48 -1.57 -14.04 11.84
N SER A 49 -1.94 -13.36 12.92
CA SER A 49 -1.38 -12.07 13.28
C SER A 49 0.15 -12.13 13.44
N ALA A 50 0.68 -13.16 14.11
CA ALA A 50 2.11 -13.34 14.31
C ALA A 50 2.85 -13.57 12.97
N ILE A 51 2.30 -14.38 12.06
CA ILE A 51 2.86 -14.59 10.71
C ILE A 51 2.89 -13.27 9.94
N MET A 52 1.77 -12.51 9.93
CA MET A 52 1.67 -11.23 9.22
C MET A 52 2.64 -10.20 9.78
N MET A 53 2.71 -10.04 11.10
CA MET A 53 3.62 -9.10 11.76
C MET A 53 5.09 -9.48 11.52
N GLY A 54 5.44 -10.75 11.69
CA GLY A 54 6.81 -11.25 11.49
C GLY A 54 7.30 -11.00 10.06
N ALA A 55 6.46 -11.25 9.05
CA ALA A 55 6.78 -10.97 7.66
C ALA A 55 7.02 -9.47 7.41
N ARG A 56 6.19 -8.58 8.01
CA ARG A 56 6.35 -7.13 7.85
C ARG A 56 7.60 -6.58 8.54
N ILE A 57 7.98 -7.15 9.70
CA ILE A 57 9.25 -6.81 10.34
C ILE A 57 10.42 -7.24 9.44
N TRP A 58 10.32 -8.42 8.84
CA TRP A 58 11.32 -8.89 7.89
C TRP A 58 11.42 -8.00 6.65
N ASP A 59 10.30 -7.54 6.09
CA ASP A 59 10.27 -6.62 4.95
C ASP A 59 11.06 -5.32 5.25
N ALA A 60 10.95 -4.80 6.48
CA ALA A 60 11.67 -3.59 6.88
C ALA A 60 13.20 -3.74 6.83
N VAL A 61 13.71 -4.97 7.01
CA VAL A 61 15.14 -5.31 6.92
C VAL A 61 15.52 -5.66 5.47
N ASN A 62 14.68 -6.45 4.81
CA ASN A 62 14.93 -6.97 3.47
C ASN A 62 14.96 -5.87 2.39
N ASP A 63 14.10 -4.84 2.49
CA ASP A 63 13.99 -3.81 1.46
C ASP A 63 15.28 -2.99 1.27
N PRO A 64 15.94 -2.45 2.34
CA PRO A 64 17.22 -1.77 2.17
C PRO A 64 18.32 -2.68 1.64
N MET A 65 18.33 -3.97 2.06
CA MET A 65 19.29 -4.95 1.57
C MET A 65 19.12 -5.18 0.06
N MET A 66 17.88 -5.36 -0.39
CA MET A 66 17.58 -5.58 -1.80
C MET A 66 17.91 -4.35 -2.65
N GLY A 67 17.63 -3.14 -2.16
CA GLY A 67 18.04 -1.90 -2.80
C GLY A 67 19.55 -1.85 -3.02
N ALA A 68 20.34 -2.15 -1.99
CA ALA A 68 21.80 -2.16 -2.06
C ALA A 68 22.34 -3.24 -3.02
N VAL A 69 21.71 -4.41 -3.07
CA VAL A 69 22.08 -5.49 -4.01
C VAL A 69 21.77 -5.06 -5.45
N ALA A 70 20.59 -4.52 -5.71
CA ALA A 70 20.19 -4.10 -7.04
C ALA A 70 21.08 -2.97 -7.60
N GLU A 71 21.45 -1.99 -6.76
CA GLU A 71 22.37 -0.91 -7.18
C GLU A 71 23.76 -1.37 -7.52
N ARG A 72 24.27 -2.42 -6.89
CA ARG A 72 25.60 -2.99 -7.15
C ARG A 72 25.63 -3.97 -8.31
N THR A 73 24.48 -4.43 -8.76
CA THR A 73 24.40 -5.38 -9.87
C THR A 73 24.89 -4.76 -11.16
N ARG A 74 25.68 -5.50 -11.90
CA ARG A 74 26.16 -5.16 -13.25
C ARG A 74 25.93 -6.37 -14.13
N GLY A 75 25.22 -6.20 -15.23
CA GLY A 75 24.91 -7.31 -16.10
C GLY A 75 24.54 -6.87 -17.51
N ARG A 76 24.44 -7.83 -18.42
CA ARG A 76 24.08 -7.62 -19.85
C ARG A 76 22.74 -6.91 -20.02
N PHE A 77 21.79 -7.10 -19.11
CA PHE A 77 20.44 -6.53 -19.19
C PHE A 77 20.27 -5.24 -18.35
N GLY A 78 21.36 -4.69 -17.80
CA GLY A 78 21.32 -3.54 -16.89
C GLY A 78 21.37 -3.95 -15.42
N ARG A 79 21.06 -3.00 -14.53
CA ARG A 79 21.11 -3.20 -13.07
C ARG A 79 19.79 -3.69 -12.50
N PHE A 80 18.67 -3.10 -12.93
CA PHE A 80 17.35 -3.29 -12.34
C PHE A 80 16.48 -4.25 -13.13
N ARG A 81 16.58 -4.23 -14.46
CA ARG A 81 15.75 -5.04 -15.36
C ARG A 81 15.80 -6.55 -15.12
N PRO A 82 16.96 -7.19 -14.83
CA PRO A 82 17.02 -8.64 -14.59
C PRO A 82 16.11 -9.08 -13.44
N TYR A 83 16.04 -8.30 -12.38
CA TYR A 83 15.21 -8.61 -11.21
C TYR A 83 13.72 -8.65 -11.53
N ILE A 84 13.27 -7.78 -12.44
CA ILE A 84 11.87 -7.77 -12.91
C ILE A 84 11.59 -9.04 -13.72
N ALA A 85 12.44 -9.37 -14.69
CA ALA A 85 12.21 -10.49 -15.60
C ALA A 85 12.31 -11.85 -14.91
N PHE A 86 13.33 -12.06 -14.08
CA PHE A 86 13.57 -13.35 -13.42
C PHE A 86 12.85 -13.47 -12.08
N GLY A 87 12.52 -12.34 -11.44
CA GLY A 87 11.77 -12.31 -10.19
C GLY A 87 10.27 -12.54 -10.36
N CYS A 88 9.67 -12.04 -11.45
CA CYS A 88 8.22 -12.11 -11.60
C CYS A 88 7.65 -13.55 -11.67
N PRO A 89 8.25 -14.56 -12.33
CA PRO A 89 7.73 -15.91 -12.29
C PRO A 89 7.83 -16.53 -10.89
N LEU A 90 8.94 -16.27 -10.18
CA LEU A 90 9.11 -16.74 -8.81
C LEU A 90 8.09 -16.11 -7.87
N LEU A 91 7.85 -14.79 -8.00
CA LEU A 91 6.82 -14.09 -7.24
C LEU A 91 5.43 -14.70 -7.48
N ALA A 92 5.07 -14.98 -8.75
CA ALA A 92 3.80 -15.61 -9.08
C ALA A 92 3.68 -17.00 -8.46
N ILE A 93 4.72 -17.82 -8.51
CA ILE A 93 4.73 -19.17 -7.91
C ILE A 93 4.53 -19.07 -6.39
N PHE A 94 5.31 -18.25 -5.70
CA PHE A 94 5.22 -18.14 -4.24
C PHE A 94 3.91 -17.47 -3.79
N ALA A 95 3.35 -16.54 -4.56
CA ALA A 95 2.03 -16.00 -4.31
C ALA A 95 0.94 -17.09 -4.39
N VAL A 96 1.05 -18.04 -5.33
CA VAL A 96 0.15 -19.20 -5.38
C VAL A 96 0.36 -20.12 -4.17
N LEU A 97 1.62 -20.38 -3.81
CA LEU A 97 1.96 -21.26 -2.69
C LEU A 97 1.43 -20.73 -1.35
N THR A 98 1.27 -19.41 -1.16
CA THR A 98 0.65 -18.85 0.05
C THR A 98 -0.82 -19.27 0.23
N PHE A 99 -1.51 -19.61 -0.87
CA PHE A 99 -2.88 -20.11 -0.87
C PHE A 99 -2.95 -21.63 -0.97
N THR A 100 -1.94 -22.33 -0.43
CA THR A 100 -1.90 -23.79 -0.35
C THR A 100 -1.59 -24.27 1.07
N ASN A 101 -2.11 -25.43 1.42
CA ASN A 101 -1.76 -26.13 2.65
C ASN A 101 -1.59 -27.63 2.37
N PRO A 102 -0.40 -28.09 1.96
CA PRO A 102 -0.16 -29.49 1.60
C PRO A 102 -0.18 -30.43 2.80
N PHE A 103 -0.08 -29.92 4.03
CA PHE A 103 -0.04 -30.76 5.24
C PHE A 103 -1.41 -30.98 5.89
N GLY A 104 -2.43 -30.24 5.44
CA GLY A 104 -3.80 -30.31 5.96
C GLY A 104 -3.96 -29.77 7.39
N GLY A 105 -5.08 -29.09 7.64
CA GLY A 105 -5.42 -28.53 8.96
C GLY A 105 -4.40 -27.51 9.51
N ASN A 106 -4.44 -27.33 10.84
CA ASN A 106 -3.65 -26.32 11.56
C ASN A 106 -2.39 -26.90 12.24
N SER A 107 -1.75 -27.87 11.62
CA SER A 107 -0.54 -28.50 12.14
C SER A 107 0.65 -27.53 12.21
N THR A 108 1.66 -27.83 13.02
CA THR A 108 2.92 -27.07 13.07
C THR A 108 3.58 -27.00 11.70
N ALA A 109 3.52 -28.09 10.91
CA ALA A 109 4.03 -28.10 9.53
C ALA A 109 3.29 -27.10 8.63
N SER A 110 1.95 -26.98 8.79
CA SER A 110 1.15 -25.98 8.07
C SER A 110 1.54 -24.55 8.45
N ILE A 111 1.81 -24.28 9.74
CA ILE A 111 2.26 -22.95 10.20
C ILE A 111 3.62 -22.61 9.60
N ILE A 112 4.57 -23.55 9.60
CA ILE A 112 5.91 -23.36 9.00
C ILE A 112 5.76 -23.09 7.49
N TRP A 113 4.92 -23.86 6.79
CA TRP A 113 4.66 -23.69 5.37
C TRP A 113 4.08 -22.32 5.04
N ALA A 114 3.02 -21.92 5.76
CA ALA A 114 2.38 -20.62 5.60
C ALA A 114 3.37 -19.46 5.85
N THR A 115 4.16 -19.56 6.93
CA THR A 115 5.18 -18.58 7.26
C THR A 115 6.23 -18.49 6.17
N PHE A 116 6.79 -19.61 5.76
CA PHE A 116 7.83 -19.70 4.74
C PHE A 116 7.35 -19.13 3.39
N THR A 117 6.18 -19.58 2.92
CA THR A 117 5.65 -19.15 1.61
C THR A 117 5.31 -17.67 1.60
N TYR A 118 4.71 -17.14 2.69
CA TYR A 118 4.35 -15.73 2.78
C TYR A 118 5.59 -14.82 2.90
N VAL A 119 6.57 -15.18 3.74
CA VAL A 119 7.84 -14.42 3.84
C VAL A 119 8.57 -14.46 2.51
N ALA A 120 8.69 -15.62 1.87
CA ALA A 120 9.34 -15.74 0.56
C ALA A 120 8.61 -14.93 -0.52
N ALA A 121 7.26 -14.93 -0.54
CA ALA A 121 6.48 -14.09 -1.45
C ALA A 121 6.77 -12.58 -1.20
N GLY A 122 6.86 -12.13 0.05
CA GLY A 122 7.25 -10.78 0.42
C GLY A 122 8.66 -10.43 -0.06
N MET A 123 9.64 -11.32 0.14
CA MET A 123 11.00 -11.12 -0.34
C MET A 123 11.06 -11.01 -1.88
N LEU A 124 10.32 -11.86 -2.59
CA LEU A 124 10.25 -11.84 -4.06
C LEU A 124 9.49 -10.59 -4.56
N TYR A 125 8.48 -10.16 -3.83
CA TYR A 125 7.82 -8.88 -4.11
C TYR A 125 8.81 -7.72 -4.01
N THR A 126 9.60 -7.65 -2.94
CA THR A 126 10.67 -6.66 -2.77
C THR A 126 11.72 -6.76 -3.87
N LEU A 127 12.14 -7.99 -4.22
CA LEU A 127 13.10 -8.25 -5.29
C LEU A 127 12.66 -7.71 -6.65
N VAL A 128 11.37 -7.70 -6.94
CA VAL A 128 10.81 -7.15 -8.19
C VAL A 128 10.52 -5.65 -8.06
N ASN A 129 9.87 -5.23 -6.97
CA ASN A 129 9.33 -3.86 -6.83
C ASN A 129 10.38 -2.79 -6.52
N ILE A 130 11.42 -3.10 -5.72
CA ILE A 130 12.49 -2.14 -5.44
C ILE A 130 13.26 -1.77 -6.71
N PRO A 131 13.78 -2.75 -7.50
CA PRO A 131 14.41 -2.45 -8.78
C PRO A 131 13.46 -1.79 -9.78
N TYR A 132 12.20 -2.20 -9.83
CA TYR A 132 11.18 -1.56 -10.66
C TYR A 132 11.00 -0.09 -10.29
N GLY A 133 10.87 0.24 -9.00
CA GLY A 133 10.77 1.63 -8.55
C GLY A 133 12.01 2.48 -8.91
N ALA A 134 13.21 1.91 -8.75
CA ALA A 134 14.48 2.58 -9.06
C ALA A 134 14.69 2.76 -10.58
N LEU A 135 14.18 1.85 -11.40
CA LEU A 135 14.29 1.89 -12.86
C LEU A 135 13.69 3.18 -13.44
N ALA A 136 12.58 3.70 -12.87
CA ALA A 136 11.97 4.96 -13.30
C ALA A 136 12.96 6.14 -13.29
N GLY A 137 13.82 6.20 -12.29
CA GLY A 137 14.81 7.27 -12.14
C GLY A 137 15.94 7.24 -13.17
N VAL A 138 16.23 6.06 -13.75
CA VAL A 138 17.34 5.87 -14.70
C VAL A 138 16.90 5.71 -16.16
N MET A 139 15.59 5.77 -16.42
CA MET A 139 15.05 5.69 -17.79
C MET A 139 15.22 6.99 -18.58
N THR A 140 15.21 8.15 -17.90
CA THR A 140 15.25 9.46 -18.54
C THR A 140 15.88 10.54 -17.65
N GLU A 141 16.56 11.50 -18.28
CA GLU A 141 17.04 12.73 -17.61
C GLU A 141 15.97 13.85 -17.61
N ASP A 142 14.90 13.68 -18.40
CA ASP A 142 13.85 14.67 -18.55
C ASP A 142 12.84 14.57 -17.40
N ALA A 143 12.67 15.65 -16.65
CA ALA A 143 11.73 15.72 -15.51
C ALA A 143 10.27 15.55 -15.94
N ASP A 144 9.86 16.05 -17.11
CA ASP A 144 8.49 15.89 -17.62
C ASP A 144 8.20 14.45 -18.01
N GLN A 145 9.16 13.75 -18.61
CA GLN A 145 9.02 12.33 -18.88
C GLN A 145 8.97 11.51 -17.60
N ARG A 146 9.77 11.87 -16.60
CA ARG A 146 9.75 11.21 -15.28
C ARG A 146 8.39 11.34 -14.59
N ASN A 147 7.78 12.52 -14.69
CA ASN A 147 6.41 12.75 -14.22
C ASN A 147 5.38 11.89 -14.98
N LYS A 148 5.50 11.75 -16.31
CA LYS A 148 4.63 10.88 -17.11
C LYS A 148 4.79 9.40 -16.75
N ILE A 149 6.01 8.94 -16.49
CA ILE A 149 6.30 7.58 -15.99
C ILE A 149 5.60 7.35 -14.65
N ASN A 150 5.72 8.27 -13.69
CA ASN A 150 5.06 8.17 -12.39
C ASN A 150 3.53 8.22 -12.51
N THR A 151 3.00 9.01 -13.43
CA THR A 151 1.56 9.04 -13.73
C THR A 151 1.09 7.69 -14.27
N SER A 152 1.83 7.11 -15.22
CA SER A 152 1.55 5.76 -15.74
C SER A 152 1.54 4.70 -14.64
N ARG A 153 2.49 4.76 -13.69
CA ARG A 153 2.54 3.91 -12.51
C ARG A 153 1.27 4.03 -11.67
N ASN A 154 0.89 5.25 -11.33
CA ASN A 154 -0.31 5.50 -10.53
C ASN A 154 -1.59 4.98 -11.21
N ILE A 155 -1.71 5.16 -12.53
CA ILE A 155 -2.83 4.61 -13.31
C ILE A 155 -2.83 3.09 -13.22
N GLY A 156 -1.68 2.44 -13.46
CA GLY A 156 -1.53 0.99 -13.38
C GLY A 156 -1.88 0.44 -11.99
N MET A 157 -1.38 1.08 -10.93
CA MET A 157 -1.67 0.71 -9.55
C MET A 157 -3.17 0.77 -9.25
N ASN A 158 -3.82 1.89 -9.53
CA ASN A 158 -5.25 2.07 -9.24
C ASN A 158 -6.12 1.13 -10.08
N LEU A 159 -5.81 0.98 -11.36
CA LEU A 159 -6.53 0.06 -12.24
C LEU A 159 -6.42 -1.38 -11.75
N GLY A 160 -5.22 -1.82 -11.37
CA GLY A 160 -4.98 -3.14 -10.82
C GLY A 160 -5.76 -3.38 -9.53
N MET A 161 -5.75 -2.42 -8.61
CA MET A 161 -6.51 -2.51 -7.36
C MET A 161 -8.02 -2.65 -7.61
N VAL A 162 -8.58 -1.84 -8.53
CA VAL A 162 -10.00 -1.92 -8.90
C VAL A 162 -10.35 -3.27 -9.51
N ILE A 163 -9.55 -3.75 -10.49
CA ILE A 163 -9.78 -5.03 -11.15
C ILE A 163 -9.74 -6.19 -10.15
N VAL A 164 -8.70 -6.24 -9.30
CA VAL A 164 -8.55 -7.32 -8.31
C VAL A 164 -9.69 -7.27 -7.30
N ASN A 165 -10.01 -6.11 -6.74
CA ASN A 165 -11.10 -5.98 -5.79
C ASN A 165 -12.46 -6.39 -6.39
N ALA A 166 -12.73 -6.02 -7.65
CA ALA A 166 -13.99 -6.34 -8.32
C ALA A 166 -14.13 -7.82 -8.66
N LEU A 167 -13.06 -8.48 -9.08
CA LEU A 167 -13.14 -9.82 -9.67
C LEU A 167 -12.82 -10.94 -8.67
N SER A 168 -12.01 -10.69 -7.62
CA SER A 168 -11.45 -11.77 -6.80
C SER A 168 -12.49 -12.63 -6.12
N ALA A 169 -13.52 -12.04 -5.50
CA ALA A 169 -14.57 -12.81 -4.82
C ALA A 169 -15.33 -13.68 -5.82
N GLY A 170 -15.70 -13.13 -6.98
CA GLY A 170 -16.40 -13.87 -8.04
C GLY A 170 -15.55 -15.00 -8.62
N LEU A 171 -14.27 -14.77 -8.88
CA LEU A 171 -13.33 -15.79 -9.37
C LEU A 171 -13.12 -16.89 -8.32
N ALA A 172 -12.85 -16.52 -7.08
CA ALA A 172 -12.63 -17.49 -6.00
C ALA A 172 -13.85 -18.39 -5.81
N LEU A 173 -15.05 -17.81 -5.82
CA LEU A 173 -16.30 -18.60 -5.71
C LEU A 173 -16.54 -19.48 -6.95
N ARG A 174 -16.29 -18.94 -8.16
CA ARG A 174 -16.48 -19.66 -9.44
C ARG A 174 -15.64 -20.93 -9.53
N PHE A 175 -14.42 -20.89 -9.00
CA PHE A 175 -13.48 -22.02 -9.04
C PHE A 175 -13.49 -22.88 -7.79
N SER A 176 -14.37 -22.59 -6.85
CA SER A 176 -14.65 -23.42 -5.68
C SER A 176 -15.52 -24.63 -6.03
N THR A 177 -15.68 -25.52 -5.09
CA THR A 177 -16.57 -26.69 -5.21
C THR A 177 -17.99 -26.23 -5.56
N ALA A 178 -18.65 -26.94 -6.46
CA ALA A 178 -19.99 -26.57 -6.94
C ALA A 178 -20.98 -26.45 -5.78
N GLY A 179 -21.71 -25.33 -5.73
CA GLY A 179 -22.71 -25.05 -4.68
C GLY A 179 -22.15 -24.45 -3.39
N ALA A 180 -20.85 -24.13 -3.32
CA ALA A 180 -20.28 -23.45 -2.17
C ALA A 180 -20.85 -22.02 -2.03
N ALA A 181 -21.23 -21.64 -0.82
CA ALA A 181 -21.69 -20.28 -0.50
C ALA A 181 -20.51 -19.31 -0.27
N VAL A 182 -19.35 -19.84 0.09
CA VAL A 182 -18.09 -19.13 0.29
C VAL A 182 -16.98 -19.85 -0.48
N ALA A 183 -15.91 -19.12 -0.82
CA ALA A 183 -14.79 -19.71 -1.54
C ALA A 183 -14.05 -20.73 -0.67
N ASP A 184 -13.65 -21.83 -1.30
CA ASP A 184 -12.81 -22.87 -0.71
C ASP A 184 -11.33 -22.73 -1.10
N GLY A 185 -10.47 -23.61 -0.56
CA GLY A 185 -9.03 -23.56 -0.83
C GLY A 185 -8.68 -23.67 -2.30
N LYS A 186 -9.44 -24.46 -3.10
CA LYS A 186 -9.25 -24.59 -4.55
C LYS A 186 -9.58 -23.28 -5.26
N GLY A 187 -10.65 -22.61 -4.85
CA GLY A 187 -11.06 -21.32 -5.42
C GLY A 187 -10.01 -20.23 -5.21
N TYR A 188 -9.48 -20.11 -4.00
CA TYR A 188 -8.40 -19.15 -3.71
C TYR A 188 -7.12 -19.48 -4.48
N MET A 189 -6.68 -20.73 -4.46
CA MET A 189 -5.48 -21.15 -5.19
C MET A 189 -5.62 -20.90 -6.70
N THR A 190 -6.75 -21.28 -7.31
CA THR A 190 -6.98 -21.08 -8.75
C THR A 190 -7.00 -19.60 -9.11
N THR A 191 -7.60 -18.76 -8.27
CA THR A 191 -7.58 -17.28 -8.48
C THR A 191 -6.16 -16.74 -8.40
N ALA A 192 -5.35 -17.19 -7.44
CA ALA A 192 -3.94 -16.83 -7.33
C ALA A 192 -3.13 -17.25 -8.58
N ILE A 193 -3.41 -18.45 -9.14
CA ILE A 193 -2.79 -18.91 -10.39
C ILE A 193 -3.15 -17.98 -11.55
N ILE A 194 -4.42 -17.61 -11.71
CA ILE A 194 -4.87 -16.71 -12.78
C ILE A 194 -4.15 -15.37 -12.66
N TYR A 195 -4.12 -14.77 -11.48
CA TYR A 195 -3.46 -13.49 -11.27
C TYR A 195 -1.94 -13.57 -11.45
N GLY A 196 -1.31 -14.65 -11.00
CA GLY A 196 0.10 -14.92 -11.23
C GLY A 196 0.42 -15.02 -12.74
N LEU A 197 -0.38 -15.79 -13.48
CA LEU A 197 -0.20 -15.94 -14.92
C LEU A 197 -0.41 -14.63 -15.70
N VAL A 198 -1.36 -13.78 -15.28
CA VAL A 198 -1.59 -12.46 -15.88
C VAL A 198 -0.45 -11.48 -15.52
N SER A 199 0.09 -11.55 -14.31
CA SER A 199 1.14 -10.64 -13.85
C SER A 199 2.46 -10.83 -14.62
N ILE A 200 2.83 -12.07 -14.97
CA ILE A 200 4.09 -12.37 -15.64
C ILE A 200 4.26 -11.61 -16.97
N PRO A 201 3.35 -11.70 -17.96
CA PRO A 201 3.52 -10.97 -19.21
C PRO A 201 3.53 -9.46 -19.02
N LEU A 202 2.79 -8.91 -18.05
CA LEU A 202 2.79 -7.48 -17.74
C LEU A 202 4.17 -7.01 -17.26
N PHE A 203 4.82 -7.75 -16.36
CA PHE A 203 6.20 -7.46 -15.95
C PHE A 203 7.19 -7.65 -17.10
N LEU A 204 7.02 -8.67 -17.95
CA LEU A 204 7.87 -8.89 -19.10
C LEU A 204 7.74 -7.77 -20.14
N PHE A 205 6.56 -7.14 -20.31
CA PHE A 205 6.40 -5.93 -21.12
C PHE A 205 7.23 -4.77 -20.58
N VAL A 206 7.24 -4.57 -19.26
CA VAL A 206 8.10 -3.56 -18.63
C VAL A 206 9.57 -3.86 -18.89
N PHE A 207 10.00 -5.10 -18.69
CA PHE A 207 11.38 -5.53 -18.99
C PHE A 207 11.76 -5.28 -20.45
N ALA A 208 10.88 -5.60 -21.41
CA ALA A 208 11.16 -5.50 -22.83
C ALA A 208 11.25 -4.04 -23.33
N THR A 209 10.36 -3.17 -22.81
CA THR A 209 10.22 -1.78 -23.29
C THR A 209 11.11 -0.79 -22.55
N SER A 210 11.40 -1.02 -21.28
CA SER A 210 12.20 -0.11 -20.46
C SER A 210 13.71 -0.31 -20.71
N LYS A 211 14.46 0.79 -20.77
CA LYS A 211 15.92 0.79 -20.89
C LYS A 211 16.53 1.70 -19.85
N GLU A 212 17.69 1.31 -19.31
CA GLU A 212 18.48 2.12 -18.39
C GLU A 212 19.35 3.07 -19.21
N ASN A 213 18.87 4.30 -19.42
CA ASN A 213 19.55 5.29 -20.28
C ASN A 213 20.51 6.18 -19.49
N VAL A 214 20.26 6.33 -18.17
CA VAL A 214 21.03 7.24 -17.28
C VAL A 214 21.88 6.39 -16.35
N GLN A 215 23.18 6.69 -16.33
CA GLN A 215 24.07 6.11 -15.31
C GLN A 215 24.08 7.05 -14.10
N PRO A 216 23.92 6.55 -12.87
CA PRO A 216 24.01 7.40 -11.70
C PRO A 216 25.44 7.91 -11.54
N VAL A 217 25.54 9.19 -11.25
CA VAL A 217 26.77 9.87 -10.89
C VAL A 217 26.86 9.87 -9.36
N GLY A 218 27.93 9.27 -8.81
CA GLY A 218 28.22 9.28 -7.38
C GLY A 218 28.01 7.94 -6.66
N GLU A 219 28.50 7.84 -5.44
CA GLU A 219 28.29 6.70 -4.56
C GLU A 219 26.89 6.70 -3.97
N PRO A 220 26.27 5.50 -3.78
CA PRO A 220 24.96 5.39 -3.10
C PRO A 220 25.04 5.99 -1.69
N GLN A 221 24.08 6.83 -1.36
CA GLN A 221 24.00 7.34 0.02
C GLN A 221 23.79 6.19 1.01
N LYS A 222 24.67 6.10 2.01
CA LYS A 222 24.56 5.08 3.06
C LYS A 222 23.33 5.39 3.91
N PHE A 223 22.37 4.48 3.92
CA PHE A 223 21.24 4.58 4.85
C PHE A 223 21.75 4.51 6.30
N SER A 224 21.39 5.52 7.10
CA SER A 224 21.71 5.59 8.52
C SER A 224 20.42 5.62 9.33
N PHE A 225 20.11 4.55 10.03
CA PHE A 225 18.95 4.48 10.90
C PHE A 225 18.99 5.55 11.99
N THR A 226 20.16 5.74 12.62
CA THR A 226 20.38 6.77 13.63
C THR A 226 20.21 8.19 13.07
N GLY A 227 20.71 8.42 11.84
CA GLY A 227 20.53 9.69 11.13
C GLY A 227 19.05 9.98 10.83
N THR A 228 18.29 8.95 10.43
CA THR A 228 16.85 9.03 10.19
C THR A 228 16.08 9.43 11.44
N ILE A 229 16.32 8.77 12.57
CA ILE A 229 15.66 9.09 13.85
C ILE A 229 16.06 10.50 14.34
N ASN A 230 17.32 10.87 14.27
CA ASN A 230 17.79 12.18 14.71
C ASN A 230 17.17 13.32 13.88
N ASN A 231 17.01 13.11 12.57
CA ASN A 231 16.37 14.07 11.69
C ASN A 231 14.87 14.20 11.99
N LEU A 232 14.19 13.07 12.27
CA LEU A 232 12.78 13.05 12.66
C LEU A 232 12.55 13.89 13.92
N VAL A 233 13.35 13.66 14.98
CA VAL A 233 13.18 14.34 16.28
C VAL A 233 13.48 15.85 16.18
N LYS A 234 14.42 16.25 15.34
CA LYS A 234 14.78 17.67 15.14
C LYS A 234 13.80 18.44 14.27
N ASN A 235 13.06 17.76 13.37
CA ASN A 235 12.12 18.37 12.46
C ASN A 235 10.67 18.11 12.90
N LYS A 236 10.08 19.06 13.64
CA LYS A 236 8.71 18.94 14.16
C LYS A 236 7.66 18.69 13.07
N TYR A 237 7.83 19.30 11.89
CA TYR A 237 6.88 19.12 10.79
C TYR A 237 7.01 17.73 10.15
N LEU A 238 8.24 17.23 10.00
CA LEU A 238 8.46 15.85 9.56
C LEU A 238 7.85 14.85 10.54
N MET A 239 8.00 15.08 11.84
CA MET A 239 7.41 14.23 12.88
C MET A 239 5.88 14.19 12.79
N ILE A 240 5.23 15.34 12.59
CA ILE A 240 3.77 15.43 12.45
C ILE A 240 3.29 14.67 11.22
N VAL A 241 3.85 14.93 10.03
CA VAL A 241 3.41 14.28 8.79
C VAL A 241 3.69 12.78 8.79
N THR A 242 4.78 12.36 9.41
CA THR A 242 5.14 10.95 9.61
C THR A 242 4.14 10.24 10.50
N LEU A 243 3.73 10.85 11.62
CA LEU A 243 2.69 10.33 12.52
C LEU A 243 1.34 10.24 11.81
N VAL A 244 0.93 11.30 11.12
CA VAL A 244 -0.33 11.32 10.33
C VAL A 244 -0.34 10.17 9.33
N MET A 245 0.76 9.96 8.59
CA MET A 245 0.86 8.89 7.62
C MET A 245 0.84 7.49 8.26
N ALA A 246 1.52 7.31 9.39
CA ALA A 246 1.48 6.04 10.12
C ALA A 246 0.07 5.68 10.58
N LEU A 247 -0.67 6.63 11.14
CA LEU A 247 -2.06 6.44 11.58
C LEU A 247 -3.00 6.14 10.40
N GLN A 248 -2.88 6.87 9.29
CA GLN A 248 -3.66 6.64 8.08
C GLN A 248 -3.41 5.25 7.49
N MET A 249 -2.14 4.84 7.39
CA MET A 249 -1.79 3.51 6.87
C MET A 249 -2.25 2.38 7.78
N THR A 250 -2.15 2.57 9.10
CA THR A 250 -2.69 1.61 10.07
C THR A 250 -4.20 1.44 9.90
N ALA A 251 -4.94 2.55 9.77
CA ALA A 251 -6.39 2.52 9.56
C ALA A 251 -6.77 1.84 8.23
N PHE A 252 -6.11 2.24 7.15
CA PHE A 252 -6.40 1.77 5.80
C PHE A 252 -6.08 0.28 5.62
N MET A 253 -4.87 -0.14 5.99
CA MET A 253 -4.43 -1.53 5.86
C MET A 253 -5.13 -2.45 6.86
N GLY A 254 -5.41 -1.96 8.08
CA GLY A 254 -6.18 -2.70 9.07
C GLY A 254 -7.58 -3.02 8.55
N ARG A 255 -8.24 -2.06 7.91
CA ARG A 255 -9.55 -2.27 7.30
C ARG A 255 -9.48 -3.28 6.15
N ILE A 256 -8.53 -3.14 5.22
CA ILE A 256 -8.40 -4.05 4.06
C ILE A 256 -8.24 -5.51 4.52
N ALA A 257 -7.35 -5.76 5.48
CA ALA A 257 -7.02 -7.10 5.95
C ALA A 257 -8.21 -7.87 6.54
N VAL A 258 -9.22 -7.16 7.07
CA VAL A 258 -10.35 -7.78 7.77
C VAL A 258 -11.73 -7.48 7.14
N THR A 259 -11.78 -6.73 6.02
CA THR A 259 -13.05 -6.41 5.35
C THR A 259 -13.80 -7.66 4.91
N ALA A 260 -13.10 -8.71 4.47
CA ALA A 260 -13.72 -9.95 4.06
C ALA A 260 -14.55 -10.59 5.19
N TYR A 261 -14.06 -10.56 6.43
CA TYR A 261 -14.80 -11.06 7.60
C TYR A 261 -16.10 -10.29 7.84
N TYR A 262 -16.06 -8.96 7.73
CA TYR A 262 -17.26 -8.14 7.88
C TYR A 262 -18.32 -8.49 6.83
N VAL A 263 -17.90 -8.64 5.59
CA VAL A 263 -18.85 -8.94 4.50
C VAL A 263 -19.41 -10.35 4.59
N ILE A 264 -18.62 -11.34 4.99
CA ILE A 264 -19.07 -12.72 5.11
C ILE A 264 -19.95 -12.90 6.35
N TYR A 265 -19.50 -12.46 7.52
CA TYR A 265 -20.14 -12.78 8.79
C TYR A 265 -21.17 -11.75 9.22
N CYS A 266 -21.00 -10.47 8.92
CA CYS A 266 -21.98 -9.44 9.27
C CYS A 266 -23.01 -9.22 8.17
N LEU A 267 -22.58 -9.16 6.87
CA LEU A 267 -23.50 -8.94 5.76
C LEU A 267 -24.01 -10.24 5.12
N GLY A 268 -23.50 -11.40 5.51
CA GLY A 268 -23.96 -12.70 5.05
C GLY A 268 -23.75 -13.00 3.56
N SER A 269 -22.82 -12.32 2.88
CA SER A 269 -22.66 -12.44 1.42
C SER A 269 -21.20 -12.38 0.97
N PHE A 270 -20.64 -13.51 0.56
CA PHE A 270 -19.28 -13.58 0.02
C PHE A 270 -19.10 -12.71 -1.24
N THR A 271 -20.08 -12.69 -2.15
CA THR A 271 -20.00 -11.98 -3.41
C THR A 271 -19.93 -10.45 -3.25
N MET A 272 -20.49 -9.90 -2.17
CA MET A 272 -20.47 -8.46 -1.88
C MET A 272 -19.08 -7.95 -1.49
N ILE A 273 -18.10 -8.82 -1.19
CA ILE A 273 -16.71 -8.41 -0.94
C ILE A 273 -16.20 -7.58 -2.10
N GLY A 274 -16.47 -8.02 -3.33
CA GLY A 274 -16.07 -7.29 -4.53
C GLY A 274 -16.57 -5.85 -4.55
N LEU A 275 -17.85 -5.62 -4.26
CA LEU A 275 -18.43 -4.27 -4.23
C LEU A 275 -17.88 -3.42 -3.09
N VAL A 276 -17.85 -3.97 -1.87
CA VAL A 276 -17.40 -3.24 -0.68
C VAL A 276 -15.93 -2.82 -0.77
N MET A 277 -15.10 -3.57 -1.48
CA MET A 277 -13.69 -3.22 -1.72
C MET A 277 -13.48 -2.35 -2.97
N THR A 278 -14.29 -2.53 -4.03
CA THR A 278 -14.13 -1.79 -5.29
C THR A 278 -14.61 -0.36 -5.16
N ILE A 279 -15.74 -0.11 -4.50
CA ILE A 279 -16.32 1.23 -4.35
C ILE A 279 -15.34 2.22 -3.74
N PRO A 280 -14.64 1.93 -2.61
CA PRO A 280 -13.64 2.84 -2.07
C PRO A 280 -12.47 3.09 -3.04
N SER A 281 -12.06 2.09 -3.80
CA SER A 281 -10.96 2.23 -4.77
C SER A 281 -11.36 3.15 -5.93
N LEU A 282 -12.57 2.99 -6.49
CA LEU A 282 -13.12 3.88 -7.51
C LEU A 282 -13.32 5.30 -6.96
N GLY A 283 -13.85 5.42 -5.74
CA GLY A 283 -14.00 6.69 -5.07
C GLY A 283 -12.67 7.42 -4.92
N GLY A 284 -11.59 6.72 -4.54
CA GLY A 284 -10.25 7.29 -4.43
C GLY A 284 -9.69 7.81 -5.76
N ILE A 285 -9.94 7.10 -6.87
CA ILE A 285 -9.57 7.57 -8.21
C ILE A 285 -10.31 8.87 -8.54
N ILE A 286 -11.64 8.87 -8.38
CA ILE A 286 -12.48 10.05 -8.65
C ILE A 286 -12.07 11.21 -7.75
N GLY A 287 -11.93 10.98 -6.45
CA GLY A 287 -11.53 11.99 -5.47
C GLY A 287 -10.18 12.62 -5.79
N SER A 288 -9.21 11.81 -6.23
CA SER A 288 -7.86 12.28 -6.57
C SER A 288 -7.83 13.30 -7.71
N LEU A 289 -8.80 13.27 -8.62
CA LEU A 289 -8.92 14.26 -9.71
C LEU A 289 -9.25 15.66 -9.20
N PHE A 290 -9.91 15.77 -8.05
CA PHE A 290 -10.30 17.04 -7.46
C PHE A 290 -9.27 17.58 -6.45
N VAL A 291 -8.27 16.79 -6.07
CA VAL A 291 -7.24 17.16 -5.10
C VAL A 291 -6.55 18.49 -5.45
N PRO A 292 -6.06 18.73 -6.69
CA PRO A 292 -5.37 19.98 -7.00
C PRO A 292 -6.29 21.21 -6.85
N TYR A 293 -7.58 21.06 -7.19
CA TYR A 293 -8.57 22.13 -7.05
C TYR A 293 -8.81 22.47 -5.58
N PHE A 294 -9.07 21.47 -4.75
CA PHE A 294 -9.32 21.69 -3.32
C PHE A 294 -8.07 22.18 -2.59
N ALA A 295 -6.89 21.62 -2.91
CA ALA A 295 -5.63 22.06 -2.32
C ALA A 295 -5.33 23.54 -2.61
N LYS A 296 -5.56 23.99 -3.85
CA LYS A 296 -5.38 25.40 -4.23
C LYS A 296 -6.36 26.33 -3.50
N ARG A 297 -7.61 25.88 -3.23
CA ARG A 297 -8.65 26.72 -2.64
C ARG A 297 -8.61 26.78 -1.11
N PHE A 298 -8.31 25.66 -0.45
CA PHE A 298 -8.42 25.50 1.00
C PHE A 298 -7.07 25.27 1.69
N GLY A 299 -6.01 25.10 0.92
CA GLY A 299 -4.68 24.73 1.39
C GLY A 299 -4.56 23.22 1.69
N LYS A 300 -3.34 22.68 1.55
CA LYS A 300 -3.01 21.25 1.70
C LYS A 300 -3.42 20.70 3.07
N ARG A 301 -3.10 21.45 4.14
CA ARG A 301 -3.43 21.07 5.52
C ARG A 301 -4.92 20.87 5.74
N ASN A 302 -5.73 21.86 5.35
CA ASN A 302 -7.18 21.83 5.61
C ASN A 302 -7.88 20.75 4.77
N VAL A 303 -7.42 20.54 3.51
CA VAL A 303 -7.93 19.44 2.67
C VAL A 303 -7.59 18.10 3.28
N LEU A 304 -6.38 17.91 3.80
CA LEU A 304 -5.97 16.67 4.46
C LEU A 304 -6.81 16.40 5.72
N ILE A 305 -6.99 17.40 6.60
CA ILE A 305 -7.82 17.30 7.80
C ILE A 305 -9.27 16.97 7.43
N GLY A 306 -9.86 17.73 6.51
CA GLY A 306 -11.23 17.51 6.05
C GLY A 306 -11.42 16.13 5.45
N SER A 307 -10.47 15.66 4.63
CA SER A 307 -10.52 14.33 4.03
C SER A 307 -10.53 13.22 5.09
N MET A 308 -9.66 13.31 6.10
CA MET A 308 -9.61 12.32 7.19
C MET A 308 -10.89 12.31 8.04
N ILE A 309 -11.45 13.49 8.34
CA ILE A 309 -12.71 13.59 9.07
C ILE A 309 -13.85 12.95 8.28
N ILE A 310 -13.96 13.27 6.99
CA ILE A 310 -15.04 12.72 6.14
C ILE A 310 -14.87 11.22 5.93
N GLN A 311 -13.65 10.72 5.79
CA GLN A 311 -13.37 9.28 5.77
C GLN A 311 -13.83 8.59 7.07
N GLY A 312 -13.50 9.19 8.23
CA GLY A 312 -13.95 8.70 9.53
C GLY A 312 -15.48 8.68 9.64
N ILE A 313 -16.15 9.72 9.16
CA ILE A 313 -17.64 9.78 9.13
C ILE A 313 -18.20 8.69 8.21
N GLY A 314 -17.61 8.47 7.02
CA GLY A 314 -18.02 7.39 6.13
C GLY A 314 -17.95 6.01 6.80
N LEU A 315 -16.88 5.76 7.56
CA LEU A 315 -16.73 4.52 8.32
C LEU A 315 -17.70 4.42 9.50
N LEU A 316 -18.01 5.52 10.18
CA LEU A 316 -19.05 5.53 11.23
C LEU A 316 -20.45 5.27 10.66
N ILE A 317 -20.75 5.75 9.44
CA ILE A 317 -22.00 5.41 8.74
C ILE A 317 -22.08 3.91 8.51
N ILE A 318 -20.99 3.26 8.05
CA ILE A 318 -20.94 1.81 7.88
C ILE A 318 -21.09 1.09 9.23
N TYR A 319 -20.40 1.58 10.27
CA TYR A 319 -20.47 1.00 11.62
C TYR A 319 -21.88 1.02 12.20
N ALA A 320 -22.60 2.12 11.99
CA ALA A 320 -23.98 2.31 12.50
C ALA A 320 -25.04 1.67 11.59
N ALA A 321 -24.69 1.22 10.39
CA ALA A 321 -25.63 0.60 9.47
C ALA A 321 -26.11 -0.75 10.01
N PRO A 322 -27.43 -1.01 10.03
CA PRO A 322 -27.92 -2.38 10.23
C PRO A 322 -27.38 -3.31 9.15
N PHE A 323 -27.05 -4.56 9.49
CA PHE A 323 -26.37 -5.48 8.59
C PHE A 323 -27.19 -5.86 7.33
N ASP A 324 -28.51 -5.67 7.36
CA ASP A 324 -29.42 -5.85 6.23
C ASP A 324 -29.56 -4.60 5.32
N HIS A 325 -29.06 -3.44 5.75
CA HIS A 325 -29.14 -2.17 4.99
C HIS A 325 -27.92 -1.95 4.11
N MET A 326 -27.75 -2.77 3.07
CA MET A 326 -26.60 -2.71 2.14
C MET A 326 -26.38 -1.32 1.53
N ASN A 327 -27.46 -0.59 1.19
CA ASN A 327 -27.35 0.75 0.60
C ASN A 327 -26.62 1.75 1.52
N MET A 328 -26.81 1.64 2.83
CA MET A 328 -26.12 2.49 3.81
C MET A 328 -24.64 2.14 3.90
N VAL A 329 -24.32 0.84 3.85
CA VAL A 329 -22.93 0.36 3.80
C VAL A 329 -22.22 0.87 2.54
N LEU A 330 -22.87 0.76 1.37
CA LEU A 330 -22.30 1.23 0.10
C LEU A 330 -22.14 2.76 0.07
N ALA A 331 -23.09 3.50 0.62
CA ALA A 331 -22.98 4.97 0.76
C ALA A 331 -21.77 5.36 1.62
N GLY A 332 -21.57 4.68 2.77
CA GLY A 332 -20.40 4.87 3.60
C GLY A 332 -19.10 4.52 2.88
N CYS A 333 -19.08 3.45 2.07
CA CYS A 333 -17.95 3.08 1.22
C CYS A 333 -17.61 4.15 0.18
N TRP A 334 -18.62 4.78 -0.46
CA TRP A 334 -18.40 5.89 -1.37
C TRP A 334 -17.82 7.11 -0.67
N ILE A 335 -18.39 7.51 0.47
CA ILE A 335 -17.89 8.64 1.27
C ILE A 335 -16.44 8.37 1.68
N PHE A 336 -16.14 7.19 2.21
CA PHE A 336 -14.79 6.80 2.58
C PHE A 336 -13.81 6.86 1.40
N GLY A 337 -14.20 6.34 0.24
CA GLY A 337 -13.36 6.28 -0.95
C GLY A 337 -13.09 7.65 -1.57
N LEU A 338 -14.13 8.46 -1.80
CA LEU A 338 -14.02 9.77 -2.46
C LEU A 338 -13.03 10.72 -1.78
N PHE A 339 -12.85 10.59 -0.48
CA PHE A 339 -11.95 11.42 0.31
C PHE A 339 -10.61 10.74 0.65
N ASN A 340 -10.31 9.58 0.06
CA ASN A 340 -9.01 8.91 0.24
C ASN A 340 -7.89 9.57 -0.58
N VAL A 341 -7.53 10.79 -0.19
CA VAL A 341 -6.54 11.65 -0.88
C VAL A 341 -5.30 11.91 -0.03
N GLY A 342 -5.15 11.21 1.08
CA GLY A 342 -4.11 11.48 2.09
C GLY A 342 -2.69 11.29 1.58
N PHE A 343 -2.42 10.23 0.82
CA PHE A 343 -1.06 9.88 0.39
C PHE A 343 -0.37 11.01 -0.42
N PRO A 344 -0.95 11.55 -1.50
CA PRO A 344 -0.30 12.62 -2.26
C PRO A 344 -0.14 13.92 -1.44
N MET A 345 -1.08 14.21 -0.53
CA MET A 345 -1.01 15.38 0.34
C MET A 345 0.13 15.28 1.35
N THR A 346 0.22 14.16 2.07
CA THR A 346 1.28 13.96 3.06
C THR A 346 2.66 13.95 2.40
N LEU A 347 2.80 13.37 1.19
CA LEU A 347 4.05 13.36 0.45
C LEU A 347 4.50 14.80 0.07
N SER A 348 3.57 15.66 -0.34
CA SER A 348 3.85 17.08 -0.58
C SER A 348 4.28 17.80 0.71
N MET A 349 3.64 17.51 1.85
CA MET A 349 3.99 18.10 3.14
C MET A 349 5.37 17.64 3.64
N VAL A 350 5.83 16.43 3.28
CA VAL A 350 7.22 16.00 3.55
C VAL A 350 8.20 16.94 2.85
N SER A 351 7.97 17.29 1.59
CA SER A 351 8.83 18.25 0.87
C SER A 351 8.87 19.60 1.57
N ASP A 352 7.71 20.14 1.98
CA ASP A 352 7.64 21.42 2.71
C ASP A 352 8.40 21.34 4.06
N SER A 353 8.38 20.18 4.72
CA SER A 353 9.15 19.98 5.97
C SER A 353 10.66 19.96 5.75
N VAL A 354 11.11 19.46 4.59
CA VAL A 354 12.54 19.49 4.20
C VAL A 354 12.98 20.91 3.94
N ASP A 355 12.21 21.68 3.15
CA ASP A 355 12.50 23.08 2.83
C ASP A 355 12.56 23.94 4.12
N TYR A 356 11.62 23.73 5.06
CA TYR A 356 11.66 24.38 6.38
C TYR A 356 12.95 24.08 7.13
N MET A 357 13.38 22.83 7.13
CA MET A 357 14.58 22.44 7.86
C MET A 357 15.85 22.96 7.22
N GLU A 358 15.92 22.97 5.89
CA GLU A 358 17.03 23.58 5.13
C GLU A 358 17.16 25.07 5.41
N LEU A 359 16.07 25.83 5.41
CA LEU A 359 16.09 27.25 5.76
C LEU A 359 16.63 27.48 7.16
N LYS A 360 16.22 26.63 8.13
CA LYS A 360 16.58 26.76 9.55
C LYS A 360 18.01 26.34 9.86
N THR A 361 18.52 25.29 9.21
CA THR A 361 19.82 24.68 9.56
C THR A 361 20.89 24.85 8.48
N GLY A 362 20.52 25.24 7.28
CA GLY A 362 21.40 25.28 6.12
C GLY A 362 21.72 23.90 5.53
N ILE A 363 21.13 22.83 6.07
CA ILE A 363 21.39 21.45 5.64
C ILE A 363 20.12 20.87 5.02
N ARG A 364 20.21 20.47 3.76
CA ARG A 364 19.14 19.77 3.04
C ARG A 364 19.17 18.27 3.30
N THR A 365 18.05 17.69 3.73
CA THR A 365 17.99 16.29 4.20
C THR A 365 16.87 15.48 3.52
N ASP A 366 16.71 15.63 2.18
CA ASP A 366 15.67 14.94 1.44
C ASP A 366 15.68 13.41 1.67
N GLY A 367 16.85 12.77 1.48
CA GLY A 367 16.97 11.32 1.58
C GLY A 367 16.50 10.76 2.91
N THR A 368 16.89 11.39 4.02
CA THR A 368 16.47 10.95 5.37
C THR A 368 15.02 11.26 5.66
N ALA A 369 14.45 12.36 5.16
CA ALA A 369 13.06 12.72 5.35
C ALA A 369 12.13 11.72 4.64
N TYR A 370 12.39 11.43 3.37
CA TYR A 370 11.62 10.43 2.63
C TYR A 370 11.81 9.01 3.16
N ALA A 371 13.00 8.64 3.63
CA ALA A 371 13.23 7.37 4.30
C ALA A 371 12.42 7.24 5.60
N THR A 372 12.34 8.30 6.39
CA THR A 372 11.51 8.36 7.61
C THR A 372 10.03 8.18 7.29
N TYR A 373 9.54 8.89 6.27
CA TYR A 373 8.16 8.76 5.80
C TYR A 373 7.86 7.35 5.29
N GLY A 374 8.79 6.75 4.53
CA GLY A 374 8.67 5.36 4.06
C GLY A 374 8.64 4.35 5.21
N LEU A 375 9.46 4.55 6.24
CA LEU A 375 9.46 3.72 7.44
C LEU A 375 8.12 3.80 8.18
N ALA A 376 7.54 5.00 8.33
CA ALA A 376 6.23 5.19 8.94
C ALA A 376 5.10 4.48 8.16
N THR A 377 5.14 4.57 6.84
CA THR A 377 4.21 3.85 5.96
C THR A 377 4.28 2.34 6.20
N LYS A 378 5.49 1.79 6.29
CA LYS A 378 5.71 0.35 6.55
C LYS A 378 5.25 -0.08 7.93
N LEU A 379 5.56 0.72 8.96
CA LEU A 379 5.09 0.46 10.32
C LEU A 379 3.55 0.50 10.40
N GLY A 380 2.92 1.48 9.76
CA GLY A 380 1.47 1.57 9.67
C GLY A 380 0.86 0.34 8.98
N ASN A 381 1.45 -0.10 7.87
CA ASN A 381 1.03 -1.31 7.17
C ASN A 381 1.20 -2.58 8.02
N ALA A 382 2.31 -2.69 8.76
CA ALA A 382 2.59 -3.83 9.63
C ALA A 382 1.56 -3.93 10.77
N ILE A 383 1.35 -2.82 11.48
CA ILE A 383 0.41 -2.75 12.60
C ILE A 383 -1.01 -2.98 12.08
N GLY A 384 -1.44 -2.26 11.05
CA GLY A 384 -2.79 -2.40 10.50
C GLY A 384 -3.08 -3.81 10.00
N GLY A 385 -2.21 -4.35 9.15
CA GLY A 385 -2.42 -5.67 8.54
C GLY A 385 -2.43 -6.85 9.52
N SER A 386 -1.82 -6.70 10.70
CA SER A 386 -1.75 -7.78 11.71
C SER A 386 -2.71 -7.57 12.89
N ALA A 387 -2.82 -6.34 13.40
CA ALA A 387 -3.62 -6.04 14.59
C ALA A 387 -5.12 -6.32 14.39
N GLY A 388 -5.64 -6.09 13.17
CA GLY A 388 -7.04 -6.35 12.89
C GLY A 388 -7.45 -7.78 13.18
N VAL A 389 -6.69 -8.76 12.69
CA VAL A 389 -6.96 -10.17 12.88
C VAL A 389 -6.78 -10.59 14.35
N LEU A 390 -5.76 -10.05 15.03
CA LEU A 390 -5.56 -10.29 16.47
C LEU A 390 -6.77 -9.85 17.30
N ILE A 391 -7.29 -8.66 17.01
CA ILE A 391 -8.44 -8.11 17.74
C ILE A 391 -9.70 -8.94 17.48
N LEU A 392 -9.92 -9.47 16.27
CA LEU A 392 -11.03 -10.39 16.01
C LEU A 392 -11.02 -11.59 16.97
N GLY A 393 -9.85 -12.16 17.20
CA GLY A 393 -9.69 -13.27 18.16
C GLY A 393 -10.07 -12.89 19.60
N LEU A 394 -9.79 -11.65 20.03
CA LEU A 394 -10.16 -11.17 21.36
C LEU A 394 -11.67 -10.99 21.55
N PHE A 395 -12.43 -10.75 20.48
CA PHE A 395 -13.89 -10.70 20.50
C PHE A 395 -14.56 -12.05 20.29
N GLY A 396 -13.81 -13.16 20.38
CA GLY A 396 -14.35 -14.50 20.30
C GLY A 396 -14.75 -14.95 18.89
N TYR A 397 -14.11 -14.41 17.86
CA TYR A 397 -14.29 -14.89 16.48
C TYR A 397 -13.87 -16.35 16.36
N VAL A 398 -14.76 -17.16 15.78
CA VAL A 398 -14.54 -18.57 15.47
C VAL A 398 -14.76 -18.81 13.98
N ALA A 399 -13.75 -19.34 13.29
CA ALA A 399 -13.82 -19.60 11.86
C ALA A 399 -14.91 -20.63 11.51
N ASN A 400 -15.63 -20.38 10.41
CA ASN A 400 -16.68 -21.27 9.86
C ASN A 400 -17.81 -21.62 10.83
N ALA A 401 -18.07 -20.79 11.83
CA ALA A 401 -19.16 -20.95 12.78
C ALA A 401 -20.14 -19.79 12.72
N GLU A 402 -21.35 -20.00 13.22
CA GLU A 402 -22.25 -18.88 13.53
C GLU A 402 -21.60 -18.02 14.61
N GLN A 403 -21.45 -16.73 14.31
CA GLN A 403 -20.79 -15.80 15.21
C GLN A 403 -21.75 -15.35 16.31
N THR A 404 -21.24 -15.24 17.52
CA THR A 404 -21.98 -14.60 18.61
C THR A 404 -22.23 -13.13 18.32
N ALA A 405 -23.24 -12.54 18.94
CA ALA A 405 -23.52 -11.10 18.81
C ALA A 405 -22.30 -10.23 19.20
N GLU A 406 -21.50 -10.71 20.17
CA GLU A 406 -20.27 -10.04 20.60
C GLU A 406 -19.18 -10.12 19.52
N ALA A 407 -18.99 -11.28 18.90
CA ALA A 407 -18.05 -11.46 17.79
C ALA A 407 -18.43 -10.62 16.58
N LEU A 408 -19.72 -10.58 16.19
CA LEU A 408 -20.21 -9.72 15.10
C LEU A 408 -19.96 -8.23 15.38
N LYS A 409 -20.23 -7.79 16.61
CA LYS A 409 -19.92 -6.43 17.05
C LYS A 409 -18.43 -6.16 16.98
N GLY A 410 -17.59 -7.10 17.43
CA GLY A 410 -16.14 -7.03 17.35
C GLY A 410 -15.64 -6.89 15.91
N ILE A 411 -16.15 -7.72 14.99
CA ILE A 411 -15.82 -7.64 13.56
C ILE A 411 -16.17 -6.25 13.01
N ASN A 412 -17.38 -5.75 13.28
CA ASN A 412 -17.81 -4.44 12.83
C ASN A 412 -16.93 -3.31 13.43
N MET A 413 -16.56 -3.43 14.71
CA MET A 413 -15.66 -2.46 15.35
C MET A 413 -14.27 -2.42 14.68
N VAL A 414 -13.69 -3.58 14.42
CA VAL A 414 -12.34 -3.69 13.83
C VAL A 414 -12.30 -3.16 12.40
N VAL A 415 -13.35 -3.41 11.62
CA VAL A 415 -13.41 -2.99 10.22
C VAL A 415 -13.77 -1.51 10.05
N ASN A 416 -14.61 -0.96 10.92
CA ASN A 416 -15.19 0.35 10.72
C ASN A 416 -14.89 1.35 11.84
N LEU A 417 -15.14 1.00 13.12
CA LEU A 417 -14.99 1.95 14.23
C LEU A 417 -13.53 2.27 14.53
N ILE A 418 -12.67 1.25 14.68
CA ILE A 418 -11.25 1.47 15.00
C ILE A 418 -10.55 2.27 13.90
N PRO A 419 -10.69 1.94 12.59
CA PRO A 419 -10.15 2.78 11.54
C PRO A 419 -10.72 4.20 11.54
N ALA A 420 -12.01 4.40 11.82
CA ALA A 420 -12.60 5.74 11.93
C ALA A 420 -11.91 6.57 13.02
N LEU A 421 -11.72 5.99 14.21
CA LEU A 421 -11.01 6.64 15.32
C LEU A 421 -9.56 6.98 14.97
N LEU A 422 -8.87 6.11 14.24
CA LEU A 422 -7.51 6.37 13.77
C LEU A 422 -7.47 7.51 12.75
N PHE A 423 -8.44 7.62 11.85
CA PHE A 423 -8.56 8.77 10.95
C PHE A 423 -8.83 10.07 11.69
N PHE A 424 -9.70 10.07 12.71
CA PHE A 424 -9.91 11.25 13.55
C PHE A 424 -8.66 11.62 14.37
N LEU A 425 -7.93 10.64 14.87
CA LEU A 425 -6.66 10.87 15.57
C LEU A 425 -5.60 11.44 14.62
N ALA A 426 -5.52 10.94 13.38
CA ALA A 426 -4.65 11.48 12.34
C ALA A 426 -5.04 12.93 11.98
N ALA A 427 -6.33 13.23 11.87
CA ALA A 427 -6.80 14.60 11.69
C ALA A 427 -6.41 15.50 12.85
N ALA A 428 -6.59 15.05 14.10
CA ALA A 428 -6.17 15.76 15.30
C ALA A 428 -4.66 16.02 15.31
N ALA A 429 -3.84 15.03 14.97
CA ALA A 429 -2.40 15.21 14.83
C ALA A 429 -2.04 16.24 13.74
N CYS A 430 -2.77 16.27 12.62
CA CYS A 430 -2.55 17.22 11.55
C CYS A 430 -2.89 18.68 11.95
N PHE A 431 -3.72 18.92 12.95
CA PHE A 431 -3.93 20.26 13.50
C PHE A 431 -2.66 20.87 14.11
N LEU A 432 -1.70 20.05 14.52
CA LEU A 432 -0.39 20.52 15.01
C LEU A 432 0.51 21.07 13.90
N TRP A 433 0.20 20.77 12.64
CA TRP A 433 0.87 21.37 11.49
C TRP A 433 0.41 22.80 11.32
N LYS A 434 1.28 23.75 11.61
CA LYS A 434 0.95 25.20 11.59
C LYS A 434 1.45 25.93 10.34
N MET A 435 2.28 25.29 9.52
CA MET A 435 2.79 25.89 8.30
C MET A 435 1.68 25.98 7.26
N SER A 436 1.38 27.18 6.79
CA SER A 436 0.45 27.42 5.69
C SER A 436 1.12 27.18 4.34
N ASP A 437 0.36 27.14 3.25
CA ASP A 437 0.92 27.04 1.90
C ASP A 437 1.66 28.33 1.52
N GLU A 438 1.25 29.47 2.05
CA GLU A 438 1.91 30.77 1.89
C GLU A 438 3.28 30.77 2.60
N ASP A 439 3.35 30.25 3.84
CA ASP A 439 4.62 30.08 4.56
C ASP A 439 5.59 29.17 3.78
N ALA A 440 5.08 28.06 3.23
CA ALA A 440 5.88 27.14 2.44
C ALA A 440 6.39 27.78 1.13
N GLU A 441 5.61 28.65 0.51
CA GLU A 441 6.03 29.40 -0.68
C GLU A 441 7.08 30.46 -0.35
N GLU A 442 6.92 31.18 0.74
CA GLU A 442 7.89 32.15 1.23
C GLU A 442 9.22 31.46 1.60
N ILE A 443 9.19 30.32 2.28
CA ILE A 443 10.38 29.51 2.57
C ILE A 443 11.12 29.15 1.27
N ARG A 444 10.39 28.66 0.26
CA ARG A 444 10.98 28.32 -1.04
C ARG A 444 11.60 29.54 -1.75
N LYS A 445 10.97 30.70 -1.66
CA LYS A 445 11.50 31.94 -2.21
C LYS A 445 12.81 32.34 -1.53
N GLN A 446 12.85 32.33 -0.19
CA GLN A 446 14.06 32.65 0.58
C GLN A 446 15.21 31.66 0.29
N LEU A 447 14.91 30.37 0.12
CA LEU A 447 15.92 29.38 -0.27
C LEU A 447 16.47 29.64 -1.67
N ARG A 448 15.65 30.01 -2.66
CA ARG A 448 16.12 30.39 -4.00
C ARG A 448 17.02 31.60 -3.97
N GLU A 449 16.66 32.64 -3.21
CA GLU A 449 17.48 33.83 -3.06
C GLU A 449 18.83 33.54 -2.38
N LYS A 450 18.82 32.63 -1.40
CA LYS A 450 20.04 32.19 -0.70
C LYS A 450 20.96 31.37 -1.62
N HIS A 451 20.41 30.47 -2.42
CA HIS A 451 21.18 29.67 -3.36
C HIS A 451 21.77 30.56 -4.49
N SER A 452 21.00 31.51 -5.03
CA SER A 452 21.49 32.43 -6.07
C SER A 452 22.57 33.40 -5.61
N LYS A 453 22.71 33.63 -4.29
CA LYS A 453 23.80 34.45 -3.71
C LYS A 453 25.05 33.62 -3.38
N ALA A 454 24.93 32.30 -3.37
CA ALA A 454 26.04 31.40 -3.08
C ALA A 454 26.73 30.87 -4.35
N GLU A 455 26.09 31.02 -5.53
CA GLU A 455 26.66 30.86 -6.87
C GLU A 455 27.35 32.15 -7.32
#